data_f0397596506786d21348c2d0c001e709
#
_entry.id   f0397596506786d21348c2d0c001e709
#
_cell.length_a   1.000
_cell.length_b   1.000
_cell.length_c   1.000
_cell.angle_alpha   90.00
_cell.angle_beta   90.00
_cell.angle_gamma   90.00
#
_symmetry.space_group_name_H-M   'P 1'
#
loop_
_entity.id
_entity.type
_entity.pdbx_description
1 polymer ?
#
loop_
_entity_poly.entity_id
_entity_poly.type
_entity_poly.pdbx_seq_one_letter_code
_entity_poly.pdbx_strand_id
1 'polypeptide(L)' 'PIEAVGQPFDPNFHNAVMHIEDENLGENVVAEEFQKGYVYRDSVVRHSMVKVAN' A
#
# COMPACT_ATOMS: atom_id res chain seq x y z
N PRO A 1 11.42 6.69 -0.87
CA PRO A 1 9.98 6.45 -0.73
C PRO A 1 9.60 5.02 -1.12
N ILE A 2 8.52 4.55 -0.54
CA ILE A 2 7.97 3.22 -0.84
C ILE A 2 7.03 3.32 -2.03
N GLU A 3 7.25 2.49 -3.05
CA GLU A 3 6.29 2.37 -4.13
C GLU A 3 5.17 1.45 -3.69
N ALA A 4 3.95 1.96 -3.68
CA ALA A 4 2.80 1.22 -3.19
C ALA A 4 1.76 0.93 -4.26
N VAL A 5 1.43 1.90 -5.10
CA VAL A 5 0.36 1.75 -6.09
C VAL A 5 0.69 0.68 -7.11
N GLY A 6 -0.24 -0.23 -7.33
CA GLY A 6 -0.08 -1.35 -8.25
C GLY A 6 0.70 -2.52 -7.69
N GLN A 7 1.21 -2.41 -6.48
CA GLN A 7 1.95 -3.48 -5.82
C GLN A 7 1.04 -4.30 -4.92
N PRO A 8 1.41 -5.56 -4.62
CA PRO A 8 0.68 -6.33 -3.62
C PRO A 8 0.74 -5.63 -2.26
N PHE A 9 -0.35 -5.67 -1.53
CA PHE A 9 -0.38 -5.10 -0.19
C PHE A 9 0.57 -5.87 0.72
N ASP A 10 1.43 -5.15 1.42
CA ASP A 10 2.36 -5.71 2.38
C ASP A 10 2.21 -4.98 3.71
N PRO A 11 1.72 -5.64 4.75
CA PRO A 11 1.49 -4.97 6.04
C PRO A 11 2.77 -4.49 6.72
N ASN A 12 3.94 -4.98 6.28
CA ASN A 12 5.21 -4.50 6.80
C ASN A 12 5.56 -3.10 6.30
N PHE A 13 5.02 -2.71 5.14
CA PHE A 13 5.32 -1.43 4.50
C PHE A 13 4.10 -0.54 4.36
N HIS A 14 2.91 -1.12 4.33
CA HIS A 14 1.68 -0.41 4.02
C HIS A 14 0.71 -0.48 5.17
N ASN A 15 -0.06 0.59 5.35
CA ASN A 15 -1.16 0.65 6.29
C ASN A 15 -2.45 0.85 5.49
N ALA A 16 -3.28 -0.16 5.43
CA ALA A 16 -4.54 -0.09 4.69
C ALA A 16 -5.55 0.71 5.49
N VAL A 17 -5.88 1.90 5.00
CA VAL A 17 -6.86 2.77 5.65
C VAL A 17 -8.23 2.67 5.01
N MET A 18 -8.31 2.05 3.83
CA MET A 18 -9.55 1.87 3.10
C MET A 18 -9.46 0.60 2.25
N HIS A 19 -10.60 -0.03 2.03
CA HIS A 19 -10.71 -1.24 1.23
C HIS A 19 -11.84 -1.06 0.21
N ILE A 20 -11.57 -1.43 -1.04
CA ILE A 20 -12.57 -1.35 -2.12
C ILE A 20 -12.63 -2.67 -2.88
N GLU A 21 -13.69 -2.83 -3.66
CA GLU A 21 -13.81 -3.93 -4.61
C GLU A 21 -13.66 -3.37 -6.02
N ASP A 22 -12.72 -3.92 -6.78
CA ASP A 22 -12.48 -3.51 -8.16
C ASP A 22 -12.10 -4.72 -9.00
N GLU A 23 -12.95 -5.04 -9.98
CA GLU A 23 -12.75 -6.19 -10.85
C GLU A 23 -11.52 -6.06 -11.75
N ASN A 24 -11.06 -4.85 -11.98
CA ASN A 24 -9.89 -4.59 -12.81
C ASN A 24 -8.58 -4.80 -12.08
N LEU A 25 -8.64 -4.98 -10.76
CA LEU A 25 -7.47 -5.17 -9.91
C LEU A 25 -7.50 -6.56 -9.28
N GLY A 26 -6.31 -7.10 -9.03
CA GLY A 26 -6.19 -8.37 -8.34
C GLY A 26 -6.52 -8.28 -6.87
N GLU A 27 -6.38 -9.39 -6.16
CA GLU A 27 -6.60 -9.44 -4.72
C GLU A 27 -5.44 -8.78 -3.99
N ASN A 28 -5.76 -8.05 -2.93
CA ASN A 28 -4.78 -7.39 -2.05
C ASN A 28 -3.80 -6.49 -2.80
N VAL A 29 -4.28 -5.84 -3.87
CA VAL A 29 -3.47 -4.89 -4.63
C VAL A 29 -3.73 -3.49 -4.11
N VAL A 30 -2.67 -2.71 -3.95
CA VAL A 30 -2.80 -1.31 -3.58
C VAL A 30 -3.39 -0.53 -4.73
N ALA A 31 -4.61 -0.03 -4.54
CA ALA A 31 -5.32 0.71 -5.57
C ALA A 31 -4.92 2.19 -5.58
N GLU A 32 -4.66 2.76 -4.42
CA GLU A 32 -4.33 4.17 -4.30
C GLU A 32 -3.46 4.40 -3.07
N GLU A 33 -2.59 5.38 -3.14
CA GLU A 33 -1.73 5.76 -2.03
C GLU A 33 -2.15 7.15 -1.53
N PHE A 34 -2.53 7.24 -0.26
CA PHE A 34 -2.93 8.51 0.34
C PHE A 34 -1.75 9.26 0.94
N GLN A 35 -0.78 8.52 1.44
CA GLN A 35 0.42 9.11 2.03
C GLN A 35 1.60 8.19 1.76
N LYS A 36 2.68 8.74 1.24
CA LYS A 36 3.88 7.96 0.94
C LYS A 36 4.58 7.53 2.21
N GLY A 37 5.01 6.27 2.23
CA GLY A 37 5.88 5.77 3.26
C GLY A 37 7.34 5.89 2.87
N TYR A 38 8.22 5.64 3.83
CA TYR A 38 9.67 5.70 3.62
C TYR A 38 10.36 4.56 4.34
N VAL A 39 11.40 4.03 3.68
CA VAL A 39 12.30 3.03 4.25
C VAL A 39 13.68 3.67 4.37
N TYR A 40 14.33 3.44 5.50
CA TYR A 40 15.68 3.91 5.73
C TYR A 40 16.51 2.78 6.31
N ARG A 41 17.57 2.40 5.60
CA ARG A 41 18.50 1.34 6.01
C ARG A 41 17.77 0.05 6.44
N ASP A 42 16.91 -0.44 5.56
CA ASP A 42 16.09 -1.65 5.76
C ASP A 42 15.08 -1.56 6.92
N SER A 43 14.88 -0.36 7.46
CA SER A 43 13.86 -0.13 8.47
C SER A 43 12.76 0.75 7.92
N VAL A 44 11.53 0.36 8.16
CA VAL A 44 10.38 1.18 7.78
C VAL A 44 10.24 2.33 8.77
N VAL A 45 10.51 3.54 8.28
CA VAL A 45 10.38 4.75 9.08
C VAL A 45 8.93 5.19 9.17
N ARG A 46 8.21 5.05 8.04
CA ARG A 46 6.80 5.42 7.96
C ARG A 46 6.11 4.48 6.98
N HIS A 47 4.98 3.93 7.39
CA HIS A 47 4.16 3.11 6.49
C HIS A 47 3.40 3.99 5.51
N SER A 48 3.23 3.49 4.29
CA SER A 48 2.35 4.13 3.31
C SER A 48 0.91 3.94 3.72
N MET A 49 0.12 4.99 3.69
CA MET A 49 -1.33 4.89 3.86
C MET A 49 -1.95 4.63 2.51
N VAL A 50 -2.62 3.51 2.37
CA VAL A 50 -3.06 3.03 1.07
C VAL A 50 -4.52 2.58 1.09
N LYS A 51 -5.10 2.53 -0.12
CA LYS A 51 -6.39 1.92 -0.37
C LYS A 51 -6.12 0.58 -1.05
N VAL A 52 -6.66 -0.49 -0.48
CA VAL A 52 -6.45 -1.86 -0.98
C VAL A 52 -7.67 -2.30 -1.77
N ALA A 53 -7.44 -2.92 -2.92
CA ALA A 53 -8.49 -3.51 -3.75
C ALA A 53 -8.66 -4.99 -3.39
N ASN A 54 -9.92 -5.39 -3.24
CA ASN A 54 -10.32 -6.79 -3.02
C ASN A 54 -9.68 -7.39 -1.76
#